data_3b8e90c0f07b83f484c2cde5c6bf7ea1
#
_entry.id   3b8e90c0f07b83f484c2cde5c6bf7ea1
#
_cell.length_a   1.000
_cell.length_b   1.000
_cell.length_c   1.000
_cell.angle_alpha   90.00
_cell.angle_beta   90.00
_cell.angle_gamma   90.00
#
_symmetry.space_group_name_H-M   'P 1'
#
loop_
_entity.id
_entity.type
_entity.pdbx_description
1 polymer ?
#
loop_
_entity_poly.entity_id
_entity_poly.type
_entity_poly.pdbx_seq_one_letter_code
_entity_poly.pdbx_strand_id
1 'polypeptide(L)'
;MPGQFCVIAPDVKLGQGVIIHHFVNLYGCEIGDGTKIGSFVEIQKGVLVGRNCKVSSHTFICEGVTIEDEVFIGHGVIFINDKYPCATTAAGALQSDADWQVVPTTVRRGASIGSGTTILCGVSIGEGAIVGAGAVVTKDVPASATVAGNPARLVTTGAK
;
A
#
# COMPACT_ATOMS: atom_id res chain seq x y z
N MET A 1 -4.24 6.10 -21.86
CA MET A 1 -3.18 5.13 -22.20
C MET A 1 -2.16 5.12 -21.07
N PRO A 2 -1.62 3.95 -20.67
CA PRO A 2 -0.53 3.89 -19.71
C PRO A 2 0.68 4.70 -20.18
N GLY A 3 1.47 5.18 -19.22
CA GLY A 3 2.76 5.83 -19.49
C GLY A 3 3.74 4.90 -20.21
N GLN A 4 4.88 5.43 -20.64
CA GLN A 4 5.93 4.63 -21.30
C GLN A 4 6.63 3.71 -20.30
N PHE A 5 7.16 2.59 -20.80
CA PHE A 5 7.92 1.61 -20.01
C PHE A 5 7.16 1.00 -18.84
N CYS A 6 5.83 0.86 -18.98
CA CYS A 6 5.01 0.15 -18.01
C CYS A 6 4.91 -1.32 -18.35
N VAL A 7 4.96 -2.18 -17.32
CA VAL A 7 4.62 -3.59 -17.40
C VAL A 7 3.27 -3.77 -16.73
N ILE A 8 2.24 -4.09 -17.51
CA ILE A 8 0.88 -4.33 -17.02
C ILE A 8 0.48 -5.71 -17.50
N ALA A 9 0.38 -6.66 -16.56
CA ALA A 9 0.03 -8.03 -16.88
C ALA A 9 -1.42 -8.14 -17.38
N PRO A 10 -1.75 -9.13 -18.21
CA PRO A 10 -3.09 -9.29 -18.80
C PRO A 10 -4.23 -9.52 -17.80
N ASP A 11 -3.89 -9.96 -16.59
CA ASP A 11 -4.82 -10.24 -15.49
C ASP A 11 -5.16 -9.02 -14.62
N VAL A 12 -4.55 -7.86 -14.89
CA VAL A 12 -4.85 -6.59 -14.19
C VAL A 12 -6.19 -6.05 -14.64
N LYS A 13 -7.04 -5.71 -13.66
CA LYS A 13 -8.33 -5.06 -13.91
C LYS A 13 -8.22 -3.56 -13.63
N LEU A 14 -8.48 -2.74 -14.64
CA LEU A 14 -8.47 -1.28 -14.54
C LEU A 14 -9.88 -0.74 -14.69
N GLY A 15 -10.28 0.11 -13.75
CA GLY A 15 -11.52 0.88 -13.82
C GLY A 15 -11.46 2.00 -14.88
N GLN A 16 -12.57 2.72 -15.03
CA GLN A 16 -12.67 3.83 -15.97
C GLN A 16 -11.85 5.02 -15.48
N GLY A 17 -11.16 5.70 -16.41
CA GLY A 17 -10.43 6.92 -16.11
C GLY A 17 -9.18 6.73 -15.23
N VAL A 18 -8.69 5.51 -15.05
CA VAL A 18 -7.44 5.24 -14.34
C VAL A 18 -6.27 5.87 -15.10
N ILE A 19 -5.43 6.61 -14.37
CA ILE A 19 -4.24 7.26 -14.92
C ILE A 19 -3.00 6.54 -14.39
N ILE A 20 -2.18 6.02 -15.30
CA ILE A 20 -0.93 5.32 -14.97
C ILE A 20 0.24 6.09 -15.56
N HIS A 21 1.17 6.52 -14.72
CA HIS A 21 2.39 7.19 -15.14
C HIS A 21 3.46 6.21 -15.66
N HIS A 22 4.69 6.67 -15.88
CA HIS A 22 5.77 5.89 -16.49
C HIS A 22 6.39 4.90 -15.49
N PHE A 23 7.01 3.82 -16.01
CA PHE A 23 7.78 2.85 -15.24
C PHE A 23 6.97 2.16 -14.12
N VAL A 24 5.72 1.84 -14.38
CA VAL A 24 4.83 1.16 -13.43
C VAL A 24 4.82 -0.34 -13.72
N ASN A 25 4.80 -1.16 -12.65
CA ASN A 25 4.68 -2.61 -12.73
C ASN A 25 3.41 -3.07 -12.01
N LEU A 26 2.45 -3.61 -12.75
CA LEU A 26 1.16 -4.12 -12.22
C LEU A 26 0.96 -5.56 -12.65
N TYR A 27 0.57 -6.41 -11.73
CA TYR A 27 0.18 -7.79 -12.03
C TYR A 27 -0.85 -8.32 -11.01
N GLY A 28 -1.89 -9.01 -11.51
CA GLY A 28 -2.92 -9.67 -10.70
C GLY A 28 -3.70 -8.78 -9.75
N CYS A 29 -3.72 -7.47 -9.96
CA CYS A 29 -4.38 -6.50 -9.09
C CYS A 29 -5.61 -5.87 -9.73
N GLU A 30 -6.45 -5.23 -8.91
CA GLU A 30 -7.62 -4.47 -9.36
C GLU A 30 -7.50 -3.01 -8.93
N ILE A 31 -7.74 -2.08 -9.84
CA ILE A 31 -7.64 -0.63 -9.60
C ILE A 31 -8.96 0.03 -10.00
N GLY A 32 -9.62 0.66 -9.04
CA GLY A 32 -10.92 1.31 -9.21
C GLY A 32 -10.87 2.60 -10.02
N ASP A 33 -12.05 3.04 -10.43
CA ASP A 33 -12.27 4.19 -11.31
C ASP A 33 -11.60 5.47 -10.80
N GLY A 34 -11.07 6.28 -11.72
CA GLY A 34 -10.51 7.60 -11.43
C GLY A 34 -9.20 7.58 -10.62
N THR A 35 -8.68 6.43 -10.27
CA THR A 35 -7.46 6.29 -9.48
C THR A 35 -6.22 6.66 -10.29
N LYS A 36 -5.25 7.30 -9.63
CA LYS A 36 -4.01 7.76 -10.22
C LYS A 36 -2.82 7.03 -9.63
N ILE A 37 -2.01 6.39 -10.50
CA ILE A 37 -0.81 5.65 -10.15
C ILE A 37 0.41 6.42 -10.64
N GLY A 38 1.28 6.81 -9.70
CA GLY A 38 2.52 7.53 -9.94
C GLY A 38 3.61 6.67 -10.59
N SER A 39 4.69 7.31 -11.02
CA SER A 39 5.82 6.60 -11.64
C SER A 39 6.58 5.71 -10.64
N PHE A 40 7.16 4.62 -11.14
CA PHE A 40 7.93 3.67 -10.34
C PHE A 40 7.12 3.00 -9.22
N VAL A 41 5.81 2.85 -9.43
CA VAL A 41 4.94 2.11 -8.51
C VAL A 41 4.91 0.65 -8.93
N GLU A 42 4.99 -0.25 -7.94
CA GLU A 42 4.70 -1.67 -8.12
C GLU A 42 3.48 -2.07 -7.28
N ILE A 43 2.54 -2.78 -7.91
CA ILE A 43 1.36 -3.35 -7.24
C ILE A 43 1.23 -4.81 -7.62
N GLN A 44 1.23 -5.67 -6.61
CA GLN A 44 1.27 -7.12 -6.75
C GLN A 44 -0.12 -7.76 -6.87
N LYS A 45 -0.09 -9.06 -7.16
CA LYS A 45 -1.29 -9.91 -7.27
C LYS A 45 -2.16 -9.83 -6.01
N GLY A 46 -3.48 -9.89 -6.19
CA GLY A 46 -4.44 -9.90 -5.09
C GLY A 46 -4.66 -8.56 -4.39
N VAL A 47 -3.94 -7.50 -4.79
CA VAL A 47 -4.16 -6.15 -4.27
C VAL A 47 -5.43 -5.55 -4.86
N LEU A 48 -6.23 -4.92 -4.00
CA LEU A 48 -7.39 -4.14 -4.38
C LEU A 48 -7.15 -2.66 -4.05
N VAL A 49 -7.25 -1.80 -5.06
CA VAL A 49 -7.21 -0.35 -4.89
C VAL A 49 -8.55 0.23 -5.31
N GLY A 50 -9.21 0.92 -4.41
CA GLY A 50 -10.51 1.53 -4.62
C GLY A 50 -10.52 2.67 -5.64
N ARG A 51 -11.63 3.40 -5.67
CA ARG A 51 -11.87 4.51 -6.59
C ARG A 51 -11.30 5.82 -6.07
N ASN A 52 -10.94 6.72 -7.00
CA ASN A 52 -10.47 8.07 -6.70
C ASN A 52 -9.26 8.09 -5.74
N CYS A 53 -8.46 7.05 -5.73
CA CYS A 53 -7.24 6.99 -4.96
C CYS A 53 -6.08 7.71 -5.67
N LYS A 54 -5.10 8.14 -4.89
CA LYS A 54 -3.85 8.67 -5.43
C LYS A 54 -2.67 7.93 -4.81
N VAL A 55 -2.01 7.11 -5.62
CA VAL A 55 -0.78 6.41 -5.24
C VAL A 55 0.40 7.16 -5.84
N SER A 56 1.23 7.74 -4.98
CA SER A 56 2.38 8.54 -5.42
C SER A 56 3.57 7.66 -5.80
N SER A 57 4.57 8.26 -6.46
CA SER A 57 5.70 7.53 -7.04
C SER A 57 6.54 6.76 -6.02
N HIS A 58 7.22 5.70 -6.50
CA HIS A 58 8.11 4.83 -5.72
C HIS A 58 7.41 4.07 -4.59
N THR A 59 6.11 3.88 -4.68
CA THR A 59 5.32 3.11 -3.70
C THR A 59 5.31 1.65 -4.10
N PHE A 60 5.49 0.78 -3.10
CA PHE A 60 5.38 -0.66 -3.23
C PHE A 60 4.16 -1.17 -2.45
N ILE A 61 3.24 -1.85 -3.15
CA ILE A 61 2.03 -2.43 -2.55
C ILE A 61 2.04 -3.93 -2.81
N CYS A 62 2.33 -4.68 -1.76
CA CYS A 62 2.47 -6.14 -1.83
C CYS A 62 1.11 -6.86 -1.75
N GLU A 63 1.13 -8.14 -2.10
CA GLU A 63 -0.01 -9.05 -1.97
C GLU A 63 -0.66 -8.98 -0.57
N GLY A 64 -2.00 -9.05 -0.51
CA GLY A 64 -2.78 -9.00 0.72
C GLY A 64 -3.17 -7.61 1.18
N VAL A 65 -2.82 -6.56 0.44
CA VAL A 65 -3.23 -5.18 0.76
C VAL A 65 -4.55 -4.84 0.09
N THR A 66 -5.46 -4.27 0.87
CA THR A 66 -6.71 -3.67 0.39
C THR A 66 -6.71 -2.19 0.72
N ILE A 67 -6.86 -1.35 -0.29
CA ILE A 67 -6.99 0.10 -0.19
C ILE A 67 -8.41 0.46 -0.63
N GLU A 68 -9.18 1.04 0.28
CA GLU A 68 -10.54 1.49 -0.03
C GLU A 68 -10.54 2.80 -0.85
N ASP A 69 -11.73 3.34 -1.10
CA ASP A 69 -11.90 4.55 -1.94
C ASP A 69 -11.26 5.80 -1.33
N GLU A 70 -10.89 6.75 -2.16
CA GLU A 70 -10.47 8.12 -1.78
C GLU A 70 -9.20 8.18 -0.90
N VAL A 71 -8.38 7.14 -0.92
CA VAL A 71 -7.14 7.06 -0.14
C VAL A 71 -6.00 7.79 -0.84
N PHE A 72 -5.23 8.54 -0.07
CA PHE A 72 -3.97 9.13 -0.49
C PHE A 72 -2.79 8.32 0.02
N ILE A 73 -1.91 7.88 -0.89
CA ILE A 73 -0.64 7.22 -0.58
C ILE A 73 0.50 8.13 -1.05
N GLY A 74 1.34 8.56 -0.12
CA GLY A 74 2.51 9.41 -0.37
C GLY A 74 3.60 8.70 -1.16
N HIS A 75 4.69 9.42 -1.45
CA HIS A 75 5.83 8.89 -2.19
C HIS A 75 6.62 7.88 -1.35
N GLY A 76 7.08 6.80 -1.97
CA GLY A 76 7.97 5.84 -1.31
C GLY A 76 7.35 5.12 -0.12
N VAL A 77 6.03 4.95 -0.11
CA VAL A 77 5.36 4.14 0.90
C VAL A 77 5.59 2.67 0.62
N ILE A 78 5.90 1.89 1.66
CA ILE A 78 6.19 0.47 1.57
C ILE A 78 5.21 -0.31 2.45
N PHE A 79 4.46 -1.23 1.85
CA PHE A 79 3.67 -2.21 2.56
C PHE A 79 4.46 -3.51 2.71
N ILE A 80 4.32 -4.17 3.85
CA ILE A 80 4.96 -5.45 4.18
C ILE A 80 3.85 -6.48 4.38
N ASN A 81 4.01 -7.69 3.86
CA ASN A 81 3.03 -8.78 3.95
C ASN A 81 3.54 -10.04 4.66
N ASP A 82 4.83 -10.07 4.98
CA ASP A 82 5.45 -11.13 5.79
C ASP A 82 6.01 -10.52 7.08
N LYS A 83 5.55 -11.05 8.22
CA LYS A 83 5.96 -10.55 9.53
C LYS A 83 7.36 -11.02 9.93
N TYR A 84 7.79 -12.16 9.41
CA TYR A 84 9.06 -12.82 9.76
C TYR A 84 9.76 -13.34 8.51
N PRO A 85 10.16 -12.44 7.58
CA PRO A 85 10.70 -12.85 6.30
C PRO A 85 12.00 -13.62 6.43
N CYS A 86 12.08 -14.74 5.73
CA CYS A 86 13.28 -15.56 5.61
C CYS A 86 13.56 -15.85 4.14
N ALA A 87 14.83 -15.85 3.76
CA ALA A 87 15.23 -16.22 2.41
C ALA A 87 15.16 -17.72 2.15
N THR A 88 15.37 -18.52 3.19
CA THR A 88 15.47 -19.98 3.07
C THR A 88 14.59 -20.69 4.10
N THR A 89 14.17 -21.90 3.75
CA THR A 89 13.55 -22.85 4.69
C THR A 89 14.56 -23.38 5.72
N ALA A 90 14.09 -24.07 6.74
CA ALA A 90 14.97 -24.71 7.72
C ALA A 90 15.93 -25.75 7.10
N ALA A 91 15.59 -26.29 5.92
CA ALA A 91 16.44 -27.21 5.15
C ALA A 91 17.45 -26.51 4.24
N GLY A 92 17.49 -25.17 4.24
CA GLY A 92 18.43 -24.38 3.44
C GLY A 92 18.04 -24.15 1.98
N ALA A 93 16.86 -24.60 1.55
CA ALA A 93 16.33 -24.31 0.22
C ALA A 93 15.72 -22.90 0.17
N LEU A 94 15.77 -22.24 -1.00
CA LEU A 94 15.09 -20.96 -1.21
C LEU A 94 13.59 -21.10 -0.93
N GLN A 95 13.02 -20.20 -0.15
CA GLN A 95 11.57 -20.19 0.10
C GLN A 95 10.77 -19.93 -1.19
N SER A 96 9.62 -20.58 -1.26
CA SER A 96 8.59 -20.40 -2.28
C SER A 96 7.33 -19.82 -1.66
N ASP A 97 6.32 -19.51 -2.48
CA ASP A 97 5.01 -19.03 -2.02
C ASP A 97 4.31 -19.98 -1.03
N ALA A 98 4.69 -21.27 -1.01
CA ALA A 98 4.12 -22.27 -0.10
C ALA A 98 4.74 -22.28 1.32
N ASP A 99 5.84 -21.57 1.52
CA ASP A 99 6.63 -21.63 2.75
C ASP A 99 6.30 -20.52 3.75
N TRP A 100 5.42 -19.58 3.38
CA TRP A 100 5.01 -18.46 4.22
C TRP A 100 3.54 -18.11 4.01
N GLN A 101 2.99 -17.24 4.84
CA GLN A 101 1.59 -16.84 4.75
C GLN A 101 1.47 -15.32 4.66
N VAL A 102 0.69 -14.88 3.69
CA VAL A 102 0.32 -13.46 3.54
C VAL A 102 -0.51 -13.02 4.74
N VAL A 103 -0.07 -11.96 5.40
CA VAL A 103 -0.83 -11.31 6.48
C VAL A 103 -1.45 -10.03 5.92
N PRO A 104 -2.80 -9.96 5.79
CA PRO A 104 -3.47 -8.88 5.09
C PRO A 104 -3.39 -7.55 5.86
N THR A 105 -3.40 -6.46 5.09
CA THR A 105 -3.43 -5.08 5.59
C THR A 105 -4.57 -4.32 4.91
N THR A 106 -5.30 -3.49 5.66
CA THR A 106 -6.41 -2.70 5.11
C THR A 106 -6.18 -1.22 5.38
N VAL A 107 -6.33 -0.41 4.33
CA VAL A 107 -6.40 1.06 4.43
C VAL A 107 -7.82 1.48 4.11
N ARG A 108 -8.49 2.02 5.11
CA ARG A 108 -9.90 2.42 5.02
C ARG A 108 -10.07 3.73 4.26
N ARG A 109 -11.31 3.95 3.83
CA ARG A 109 -11.72 5.08 3.00
C ARG A 109 -11.18 6.43 3.51
N GLY A 110 -10.69 7.25 2.60
CA GLY A 110 -10.26 8.62 2.88
C GLY A 110 -9.03 8.76 3.75
N ALA A 111 -8.35 7.67 4.11
CA ALA A 111 -7.11 7.74 4.87
C ALA A 111 -5.99 8.39 4.04
N SER A 112 -5.04 9.05 4.72
CA SER A 112 -3.88 9.67 4.10
C SER A 112 -2.58 9.15 4.70
N ILE A 113 -1.73 8.57 3.87
CA ILE A 113 -0.44 7.99 4.26
C ILE A 113 0.67 8.91 3.79
N GLY A 114 1.45 9.44 4.71
CA GLY A 114 2.59 10.32 4.44
C GLY A 114 3.73 9.60 3.70
N SER A 115 4.52 10.39 2.96
CA SER A 115 5.66 9.87 2.19
C SER A 115 6.69 9.15 3.07
N GLY A 116 7.31 8.10 2.54
CA GLY A 116 8.35 7.34 3.23
C GLY A 116 7.84 6.49 4.40
N THR A 117 6.53 6.28 4.51
CA THR A 117 5.95 5.44 5.56
C THR A 117 6.18 3.97 5.26
N THR A 118 6.51 3.19 6.29
CA THR A 118 6.51 1.72 6.25
C THR A 118 5.31 1.20 7.04
N ILE A 119 4.52 0.32 6.44
CA ILE A 119 3.32 -0.25 7.05
C ILE A 119 3.52 -1.75 7.22
N LEU A 120 3.58 -2.22 8.48
CA LEU A 120 3.68 -3.64 8.78
C LEU A 120 2.37 -4.33 8.43
N CYS A 121 2.48 -5.63 8.15
CA CYS A 121 1.33 -6.47 7.88
C CYS A 121 0.43 -6.67 9.11
N GLY A 122 -0.83 -7.00 8.87
CA GLY A 122 -1.81 -7.29 9.93
C GLY A 122 -2.39 -6.05 10.59
N VAL A 123 -2.18 -4.85 10.01
CA VAL A 123 -2.74 -3.61 10.56
C VAL A 123 -3.92 -3.11 9.74
N SER A 124 -4.83 -2.40 10.41
CA SER A 124 -5.90 -1.64 9.77
C SER A 124 -5.68 -0.16 10.01
N ILE A 125 -5.63 0.62 8.94
CA ILE A 125 -5.60 2.09 9.01
C ILE A 125 -7.04 2.58 8.85
N GLY A 126 -7.57 3.20 9.90
CA GLY A 126 -8.98 3.59 10.00
C GLY A 126 -9.40 4.67 9.01
N GLU A 127 -10.71 4.79 8.82
CA GLU A 127 -11.32 5.76 7.92
C GLU A 127 -10.90 7.19 8.26
N GLY A 128 -10.46 7.96 7.25
CA GLY A 128 -10.01 9.33 7.43
C GLY A 128 -8.77 9.51 8.31
N ALA A 129 -8.08 8.43 8.68
CA ALA A 129 -6.86 8.53 9.48
C ALA A 129 -5.71 9.18 8.71
N ILE A 130 -4.79 9.80 9.43
CA ILE A 130 -3.59 10.42 8.88
C ILE A 130 -2.35 9.75 9.47
N VAL A 131 -1.48 9.27 8.60
CA VAL A 131 -0.16 8.75 8.97
C VAL A 131 0.89 9.75 8.54
N GLY A 132 1.67 10.25 9.49
CA GLY A 132 2.75 11.22 9.25
C GLY A 132 3.85 10.64 8.37
N ALA A 133 4.51 11.50 7.59
CA ALA A 133 5.63 11.09 6.73
C ALA A 133 6.76 10.42 7.55
N GLY A 134 7.39 9.40 6.98
CA GLY A 134 8.47 8.65 7.61
C GLY A 134 8.06 7.77 8.79
N ALA A 135 6.77 7.59 9.04
CA ALA A 135 6.29 6.77 10.14
C ALA A 135 6.49 5.28 9.86
N VAL A 136 6.61 4.48 10.94
CA VAL A 136 6.56 3.01 10.87
C VAL A 136 5.32 2.55 11.62
N VAL A 137 4.29 2.15 10.86
CA VAL A 137 2.99 1.71 11.42
C VAL A 137 3.07 0.25 11.83
N THR A 138 3.01 0.00 13.11
CA THR A 138 3.16 -1.36 13.71
C THR A 138 1.89 -1.87 14.39
N LYS A 139 0.84 -1.05 14.46
CA LYS A 139 -0.46 -1.35 15.08
C LYS A 139 -1.58 -0.64 14.32
N ASP A 140 -2.81 -1.07 14.57
CA ASP A 140 -3.98 -0.41 14.02
C ASP A 140 -4.02 1.09 14.33
N VAL A 141 -4.47 1.86 13.35
CA VAL A 141 -4.69 3.30 13.47
C VAL A 141 -6.19 3.55 13.55
N PRO A 142 -6.71 4.14 14.63
CA PRO A 142 -8.12 4.44 14.75
C PRO A 142 -8.63 5.39 13.65
N ALA A 143 -9.93 5.31 13.35
CA ALA A 143 -10.55 6.25 12.41
C ALA A 143 -10.35 7.71 12.85
N SER A 144 -10.10 8.59 11.88
CA SER A 144 -9.85 10.03 12.07
C SER A 144 -8.67 10.37 13.00
N ALA A 145 -7.86 9.38 13.39
CA ALA A 145 -6.68 9.62 14.21
C ALA A 145 -5.49 10.07 13.35
N THR A 146 -4.60 10.84 13.96
CA THR A 146 -3.28 11.15 13.39
C THR A 146 -2.21 10.40 14.17
N VAL A 147 -1.36 9.67 13.44
CA VAL A 147 -0.20 8.97 14.01
C VAL A 147 1.08 9.39 13.31
N ALA A 148 2.20 9.39 14.01
CA ALA A 148 3.52 9.70 13.44
C ALA A 148 4.64 9.03 14.22
N GLY A 149 5.82 8.99 13.63
CA GLY A 149 7.06 8.50 14.25
C GLY A 149 7.38 7.03 14.01
N ASN A 150 8.47 6.56 14.60
CA ASN A 150 8.95 5.17 14.51
C ASN A 150 9.23 4.63 15.93
N PRO A 151 8.41 3.69 16.42
CA PRO A 151 7.13 3.24 15.87
C PRO A 151 6.06 4.35 15.95
N ALA A 152 5.10 4.33 15.02
CA ALA A 152 4.03 5.33 14.97
C ALA A 152 3.20 5.36 16.26
N ARG A 153 2.91 6.57 16.75
CA ARG A 153 2.10 6.83 17.94
C ARG A 153 1.08 7.91 17.63
N LEU A 154 -0.03 7.92 18.37
CA LEU A 154 -1.03 8.96 18.29
C LEU A 154 -0.35 10.34 18.53
N VAL A 155 -0.60 11.26 17.61
CA VAL A 155 -0.25 12.66 17.78
C VAL A 155 -1.42 13.32 18.49
N THR A 156 -1.24 13.66 19.77
CA THR A 156 -2.18 14.53 20.49
C THR A 156 -2.03 15.93 19.91
N THR A 157 -2.97 16.37 19.08
CA THR A 157 -3.10 17.78 18.76
C THR A 157 -3.47 18.46 20.06
N GLY A 158 -2.52 19.18 20.68
CA GLY A 158 -2.86 20.08 21.75
C GLY A 158 -4.01 20.98 21.27
N ALA A 159 -5.02 21.16 22.10
CA ALA A 159 -6.10 22.09 21.79
C ALA A 159 -5.47 23.44 21.41
N LYS A 160 -5.80 23.92 20.18
CA LYS A 160 -5.48 25.26 19.75
C LYS A 160 -6.31 26.25 20.56
#